data_2828778fea04146efed7efe7e63a07f2
#
_entry.id   2828778fea04146efed7efe7e63a07f2
#
_cell.length_a   1.000
_cell.length_b   1.000
_cell.length_c   1.000
_cell.angle_alpha   90.00
_cell.angle_beta   90.00
_cell.angle_gamma   90.00
#
_symmetry.space_group_name_H-M   'P 1'
#
loop_
_entity.id
_entity.type
_entity.pdbx_description
1 polymer ?
#
loop_
_entity_poly.entity_id
_entity_poly.type
_entity_poly.pdbx_seq_one_letter_code
_entity_poly.pdbx_strand_id
1 'polypeptide(L)'
;MRQTNRLLILAFICSSTVALRGTDLVAKGKLLPFGEAGKFKMLYDARQRPQSVYLNDRLYIVYNGDAKSTKNSKGSARPMLITYDPQNRSFSKPVRLGQKSSSDHHYSPIIWADEEDSLHVLFGCHKTPGTHLVSKHPVQKGAPEISWKKMPQIAPKLSYPTVYRIHGNKEMIYYRTDGHTSSWTYLITGDNGRIWAGSEKDVTDLDSKGK
;
A
#
# COMPACT_ATOMS: atom_id res chain seq x y z
N MET A 1 37.90 66.41 28.12
CA MET A 1 36.52 65.82 27.92
C MET A 1 36.36 65.56 26.43
N ARG A 2 36.43 64.30 26.02
CA ARG A 2 36.19 63.87 24.63
C ARG A 2 34.82 63.09 24.59
N GLN A 3 33.85 63.65 23.90
CA GLN A 3 32.58 62.99 23.60
C GLN A 3 32.80 62.10 22.41
N THR A 4 32.58 60.83 22.59
CA THR A 4 32.53 59.82 21.53
C THR A 4 31.11 59.68 21.06
N ASN A 5 30.79 60.13 19.86
CA ASN A 5 29.54 59.89 19.15
C ASN A 5 29.48 58.42 18.71
N ARG A 6 28.54 57.66 19.25
CA ARG A 6 28.19 56.32 18.75
C ARG A 6 27.11 56.47 17.69
N LEU A 7 27.51 56.16 16.47
CA LEU A 7 26.61 56.06 15.34
C LEU A 7 25.85 54.74 15.43
N LEU A 8 24.52 54.80 15.62
CA LEU A 8 23.64 53.66 15.63
C LEU A 8 23.26 53.36 14.19
N ILE A 9 23.78 52.26 13.60
CA ILE A 9 23.37 51.77 12.29
C ILE A 9 22.19 50.86 12.51
N LEU A 10 20.98 51.34 12.16
CA LEU A 10 19.78 50.53 12.08
C LEU A 10 19.85 49.72 10.76
N ALA A 11 20.14 48.43 10.85
CA ALA A 11 20.01 47.53 9.72
C ALA A 11 18.53 47.17 9.55
N PHE A 12 17.90 47.71 8.52
CA PHE A 12 16.57 47.27 8.05
C PHE A 12 16.75 45.92 7.38
N ILE A 13 16.37 44.83 8.08
CA ILE A 13 16.21 43.53 7.48
C ILE A 13 14.87 43.56 6.75
N CYS A 14 14.92 43.79 5.45
CA CYS A 14 13.78 43.63 4.57
C CYS A 14 13.53 42.12 4.40
N SER A 15 12.67 41.53 5.22
CA SER A 15 12.22 40.17 5.03
C SER A 15 11.25 40.13 3.84
N SER A 16 11.83 39.91 2.66
CA SER A 16 11.05 39.54 1.49
C SER A 16 10.46 38.15 1.71
N THR A 17 9.22 38.07 2.18
CA THR A 17 8.41 36.89 2.12
C THR A 17 8.14 36.55 0.65
N VAL A 18 8.96 35.65 0.11
CA VAL A 18 8.67 35.04 -1.19
C VAL A 18 7.43 34.17 -0.96
N ALA A 19 6.27 34.69 -1.33
CA ALA A 19 5.06 33.90 -1.42
C ALA A 19 5.27 32.90 -2.55
N LEU A 20 5.66 31.68 -2.21
CA LEU A 20 5.65 30.53 -3.11
C LEU A 20 4.21 30.34 -3.61
N ARG A 21 3.95 30.74 -4.85
CA ARG A 21 2.69 30.44 -5.52
C ARG A 21 2.60 28.91 -5.65
N GLY A 22 1.55 28.32 -5.10
CA GLY A 22 1.33 26.87 -5.06
C GLY A 22 1.31 26.17 -6.43
N THR A 23 1.46 26.88 -7.53
CA THR A 23 1.54 26.35 -8.90
C THR A 23 2.93 25.85 -9.31
N ASP A 24 4.00 26.25 -8.61
CA ASP A 24 5.38 25.90 -8.99
C ASP A 24 5.87 24.59 -8.35
N LEU A 25 5.08 23.99 -7.47
CA LEU A 25 5.42 22.73 -6.78
C LEU A 25 5.03 21.47 -7.56
N VAL A 26 4.37 21.57 -8.69
CA VAL A 26 4.23 20.42 -9.58
C VAL A 26 5.54 20.26 -10.32
N ALA A 27 6.50 19.60 -9.67
CA ALA A 27 7.69 19.15 -10.37
C ALA A 27 7.23 18.43 -11.65
N LYS A 28 7.72 18.89 -12.81
CA LYS A 28 7.55 18.18 -14.08
C LYS A 28 8.27 16.84 -13.99
N GLY A 29 7.69 15.92 -13.19
CA GLY A 29 8.26 14.61 -12.94
C GLY A 29 8.26 13.80 -14.23
N LYS A 30 9.38 13.19 -14.52
CA LYS A 30 9.44 12.20 -15.60
C LYS A 30 8.64 10.98 -15.17
N LEU A 31 7.65 10.59 -15.97
CA LEU A 31 6.94 9.32 -15.77
C LEU A 31 7.92 8.17 -15.97
N LEU A 32 8.00 7.29 -14.98
CA LEU A 32 8.79 6.07 -15.03
C LEU A 32 7.82 4.89 -15.19
N PRO A 33 7.71 4.28 -16.38
CA PRO A 33 6.89 3.10 -16.55
C PRO A 33 7.51 1.94 -15.76
N PHE A 34 6.67 1.09 -15.19
CA PHE A 34 7.11 -0.08 -14.44
C PHE A 34 6.23 -1.30 -14.75
N GLY A 35 6.79 -2.49 -14.46
CA GLY A 35 6.11 -3.76 -14.65
C GLY A 35 5.98 -4.15 -16.12
N GLU A 36 5.57 -5.38 -16.33
CA GLU A 36 5.32 -5.95 -17.65
C GLU A 36 3.97 -6.63 -17.68
N ALA A 37 3.35 -6.65 -18.85
CA ALA A 37 2.12 -7.38 -19.12
C ALA A 37 1.03 -7.10 -18.05
N GLY A 38 0.84 -5.85 -17.70
CA GLY A 38 -0.23 -5.41 -16.83
C GLY A 38 -1.59 -5.77 -17.44
N LYS A 39 -2.58 -6.06 -16.58
CA LYS A 39 -3.91 -6.36 -17.07
C LYS A 39 -4.55 -5.11 -17.67
N PHE A 40 -5.04 -5.24 -18.89
CA PHE A 40 -5.57 -4.18 -19.73
C PHE A 40 -6.59 -3.25 -19.07
N LYS A 41 -7.48 -3.76 -18.22
CA LYS A 41 -8.56 -2.93 -17.65
C LYS A 41 -8.25 -2.39 -16.25
N MET A 42 -7.61 -3.18 -15.41
CA MET A 42 -7.38 -2.80 -14.03
C MET A 42 -6.14 -3.48 -13.46
N LEU A 43 -5.08 -2.71 -13.31
CA LEU A 43 -3.87 -3.16 -12.61
C LEU A 43 -4.11 -3.35 -11.12
N TYR A 44 -5.06 -2.59 -10.57
CA TYR A 44 -5.45 -2.58 -9.16
C TYR A 44 -6.94 -2.18 -9.04
N ASP A 45 -7.52 -2.43 -7.89
CA ASP A 45 -8.82 -1.90 -7.51
C ASP A 45 -8.64 -0.77 -6.49
N ALA A 46 -9.22 0.40 -6.77
CA ALA A 46 -9.10 1.57 -5.90
C ALA A 46 -9.69 1.36 -4.49
N ARG A 47 -10.53 0.34 -4.31
CA ARG A 47 -11.14 -0.04 -3.03
C ARG A 47 -10.26 -0.97 -2.19
N GLN A 48 -9.15 -1.47 -2.74
CA GLN A 48 -8.22 -2.38 -2.07
C GLN A 48 -6.90 -1.65 -1.85
N ARG A 49 -6.48 -1.48 -0.61
CA ARG A 49 -5.32 -0.67 -0.26
C ARG A 49 -4.56 -1.25 0.94
N PRO A 50 -3.28 -0.87 1.09
CA PRO A 50 -2.43 -0.14 0.15
C PRO A 50 -1.90 -1.03 -0.98
N GLN A 51 -1.52 -0.43 -2.12
CA GLN A 51 -0.83 -1.12 -3.20
C GLN A 51 0.67 -0.92 -3.21
N SER A 52 1.16 -0.06 -2.36
CA SER A 52 2.60 0.16 -2.20
C SER A 52 2.93 0.50 -0.76
N VAL A 53 4.16 0.18 -0.37
CA VAL A 53 4.74 0.53 0.92
C VAL A 53 6.21 0.89 0.73
N TYR A 54 6.64 1.95 1.43
CA TYR A 54 8.04 2.32 1.50
C TYR A 54 8.65 1.72 2.75
N LEU A 55 9.70 0.95 2.56
CA LEU A 55 10.40 0.25 3.64
C LEU A 55 11.89 0.14 3.29
N ASN A 56 12.77 0.49 4.23
CA ASN A 56 14.22 0.33 4.12
C ASN A 56 14.80 0.85 2.79
N ASP A 57 14.46 2.11 2.46
CA ASP A 57 14.88 2.85 1.26
C ASP A 57 14.41 2.23 -0.07
N ARG A 58 13.35 1.44 -0.05
CA ARG A 58 12.72 0.84 -1.22
C ARG A 58 11.21 1.08 -1.23
N LEU A 59 10.66 1.28 -2.41
CA LEU A 59 9.22 1.27 -2.61
C LEU A 59 8.80 -0.08 -3.20
N TYR A 60 8.02 -0.83 -2.45
CA TYR A 60 7.44 -2.10 -2.87
C TYR A 60 6.04 -1.85 -3.42
N ILE A 61 5.78 -2.30 -4.63
CA ILE A 61 4.52 -2.05 -5.36
C ILE A 61 3.95 -3.39 -5.79
N VAL A 62 2.68 -3.61 -5.47
CA VAL A 62 1.95 -4.80 -5.93
C VAL A 62 0.87 -4.42 -6.94
N TYR A 63 0.64 -5.32 -7.91
CA TYR A 63 -0.28 -5.07 -9.01
C TYR A 63 -0.72 -6.36 -9.69
N ASN A 64 -1.75 -6.29 -10.52
CA ASN A 64 -2.14 -7.39 -11.40
C ASN A 64 -1.33 -7.33 -12.70
N GLY A 65 -0.44 -8.28 -12.90
CA GLY A 65 0.43 -8.35 -14.05
C GLY A 65 0.56 -9.75 -14.62
N ASP A 66 1.61 -9.98 -15.44
CA ASP A 66 1.86 -11.25 -16.10
C ASP A 66 0.61 -11.75 -16.88
N ALA A 67 -0.11 -10.80 -17.48
CA ALA A 67 -1.28 -11.09 -18.26
C ALA A 67 -0.88 -11.69 -19.61
N LYS A 68 -1.48 -12.80 -19.97
CA LYS A 68 -1.40 -13.25 -21.37
C LYS A 68 -2.18 -12.24 -22.19
N SER A 69 -1.50 -11.58 -23.12
CA SER A 69 -2.13 -10.70 -24.09
C SER A 69 -3.14 -11.50 -24.89
N THR A 70 -4.40 -11.18 -24.74
CA THR A 70 -5.44 -11.63 -25.67
C THR A 70 -6.05 -10.38 -26.26
N LYS A 71 -6.19 -10.35 -27.58
CA LYS A 71 -6.88 -9.27 -28.31
C LYS A 71 -8.29 -9.01 -27.77
N ASN A 72 -8.84 -9.95 -27.03
CA ASN A 72 -10.11 -9.85 -26.34
C ASN A 72 -9.86 -9.60 -24.85
N SER A 73 -10.45 -8.58 -24.31
CA SER A 73 -10.40 -8.06 -22.93
C SER A 73 -10.57 -9.06 -21.76
N LYS A 74 -10.54 -10.36 -22.02
CA LYS A 74 -10.72 -11.48 -21.06
C LYS A 74 -9.40 -12.04 -20.52
N GLY A 75 -8.27 -11.38 -20.77
CA GLY A 75 -6.98 -11.83 -20.23
C GLY A 75 -7.00 -11.94 -18.72
N SER A 76 -6.40 -13.01 -18.20
CA SER A 76 -6.18 -13.19 -16.76
C SER A 76 -4.81 -12.64 -16.37
N ALA A 77 -4.71 -12.12 -15.16
CA ALA A 77 -3.48 -11.62 -14.58
C ALA A 77 -3.18 -12.32 -13.25
N ARG A 78 -1.94 -12.21 -12.80
CA ARG A 78 -1.46 -12.76 -11.53
C ARG A 78 -1.02 -11.65 -10.60
N PRO A 79 -1.02 -11.87 -9.27
CA PRO A 79 -0.45 -10.93 -8.34
C PRO A 79 1.07 -10.86 -8.52
N MET A 80 1.56 -9.65 -8.72
CA MET A 80 2.96 -9.34 -8.96
C MET A 80 3.46 -8.36 -7.92
N LEU A 81 4.76 -8.43 -7.64
CA LEU A 81 5.51 -7.45 -6.87
C LEU A 81 6.63 -6.88 -7.74
N ILE A 82 6.85 -5.59 -7.66
CA ILE A 82 8.03 -4.90 -8.19
C ILE A 82 8.56 -3.95 -7.13
N THR A 83 9.88 -3.79 -7.09
CA THR A 83 10.55 -2.90 -6.15
C THR A 83 11.18 -1.74 -6.89
N TYR A 84 11.00 -0.53 -6.39
CA TYR A 84 11.67 0.67 -6.90
C TYR A 84 12.78 1.10 -5.95
N ASP A 85 13.95 1.35 -6.51
CA ASP A 85 15.10 1.94 -5.84
C ASP A 85 15.15 3.45 -6.13
N PRO A 86 14.86 4.33 -5.16
CA PRO A 86 14.92 5.77 -5.38
C PRO A 86 16.34 6.29 -5.63
N GLN A 87 17.36 5.66 -5.06
CA GLN A 87 18.75 6.07 -5.19
C GLN A 87 19.25 5.85 -6.61
N ASN A 88 19.00 4.66 -7.15
CA ASN A 88 19.39 4.29 -8.51
C ASN A 88 18.31 4.65 -9.55
N ARG A 89 17.13 5.12 -9.11
CA ARG A 89 15.97 5.46 -9.95
C ARG A 89 15.60 4.32 -10.89
N SER A 90 15.62 3.09 -10.37
CA SER A 90 15.42 1.88 -11.15
C SER A 90 14.41 0.93 -10.50
N PHE A 91 13.77 0.12 -11.33
CA PHE A 91 12.89 -0.95 -10.90
C PHE A 91 13.59 -2.31 -10.95
N SER A 92 13.25 -3.19 -10.02
CA SER A 92 13.61 -4.60 -10.07
C SER A 92 12.90 -5.32 -11.22
N LYS A 93 13.28 -6.57 -11.47
CA LYS A 93 12.42 -7.48 -12.24
C LYS A 93 11.15 -7.76 -11.46
N PRO A 94 9.97 -7.85 -12.13
CA PRO A 94 8.74 -8.24 -11.48
C PRO A 94 8.81 -9.67 -10.93
N VAL A 95 8.29 -9.86 -9.71
CA VAL A 95 8.21 -11.17 -9.04
C VAL A 95 6.76 -11.61 -8.96
N ARG A 96 6.47 -12.85 -9.34
CA ARG A 96 5.16 -13.44 -9.23
C ARG A 96 4.91 -13.91 -7.79
N LEU A 97 3.82 -13.43 -7.18
CA LEU A 97 3.44 -13.77 -5.81
C LEU A 97 2.53 -15.00 -5.72
N GLY A 98 1.81 -15.32 -6.79
CA GLY A 98 0.90 -16.46 -6.84
C GLY A 98 0.73 -17.01 -8.26
N GLN A 99 0.41 -18.32 -8.34
CA GLN A 99 0.23 -19.01 -9.62
C GLN A 99 -1.17 -18.82 -10.21
N LYS A 100 -2.17 -18.67 -9.35
CA LYS A 100 -3.55 -18.51 -9.80
C LYS A 100 -3.73 -17.18 -10.51
N SER A 101 -4.21 -17.22 -11.74
CA SER A 101 -4.58 -16.03 -12.49
C SER A 101 -6.08 -15.75 -12.36
N SER A 102 -6.46 -14.48 -12.47
CA SER A 102 -7.86 -14.06 -12.49
C SER A 102 -8.10 -13.01 -13.57
N SER A 103 -9.28 -13.04 -14.17
CA SER A 103 -9.78 -11.95 -15.02
C SER A 103 -10.53 -10.88 -14.23
N ASP A 104 -10.78 -11.13 -12.95
CA ASP A 104 -11.50 -10.25 -12.06
C ASP A 104 -10.53 -9.31 -11.33
N HIS A 105 -10.71 -8.00 -11.49
CA HIS A 105 -9.89 -6.99 -10.83
C HIS A 105 -10.03 -6.98 -9.31
N HIS A 106 -11.12 -7.52 -8.78
CA HIS A 106 -11.33 -7.63 -7.33
C HIS A 106 -10.31 -8.57 -6.65
N TYR A 107 -9.58 -9.37 -7.41
CA TYR A 107 -8.49 -10.19 -6.90
C TYR A 107 -7.14 -9.44 -6.79
N SER A 108 -7.15 -8.11 -6.92
CA SER A 108 -5.94 -7.27 -6.84
C SER A 108 -5.20 -7.45 -5.51
N PRO A 109 -3.87 -7.45 -5.53
CA PRO A 109 -3.06 -7.53 -4.32
C PRO A 109 -3.03 -6.19 -3.57
N ILE A 110 -2.85 -6.30 -2.25
CA ILE A 110 -2.47 -5.21 -1.35
C ILE A 110 -1.19 -5.60 -0.60
N ILE A 111 -0.42 -4.61 -0.14
CA ILE A 111 0.86 -4.81 0.55
C ILE A 111 1.00 -3.83 1.71
N TRP A 112 1.51 -4.30 2.84
CA TRP A 112 1.87 -3.46 4.00
C TRP A 112 3.10 -4.00 4.70
N ALA A 113 3.67 -3.22 5.60
CA ALA A 113 4.75 -3.65 6.46
C ALA A 113 4.29 -3.65 7.92
N ASP A 114 4.71 -4.65 8.69
CA ASP A 114 4.51 -4.71 10.14
C ASP A 114 5.61 -3.96 10.91
N GLU A 115 5.52 -4.00 12.25
CA GLU A 115 6.50 -3.35 13.14
C GLU A 115 7.89 -4.01 13.12
N GLU A 116 7.97 -5.25 12.67
CA GLU A 116 9.21 -6.01 12.56
C GLU A 116 9.85 -5.89 11.17
N ASP A 117 9.40 -4.91 10.35
CA ASP A 117 9.83 -4.74 8.97
C ASP A 117 9.57 -5.96 8.07
N SER A 118 8.60 -6.81 8.42
CA SER A 118 8.15 -7.86 7.52
C SER A 118 7.10 -7.32 6.56
N LEU A 119 7.23 -7.69 5.29
CA LEU A 119 6.23 -7.34 4.27
C LEU A 119 5.12 -8.39 4.25
N HIS A 120 3.90 -7.91 4.27
CA HIS A 120 2.69 -8.69 4.09
C HIS A 120 2.07 -8.41 2.73
N VAL A 121 1.56 -9.45 2.07
CA VAL A 121 0.78 -9.33 0.84
C VAL A 121 -0.49 -10.16 0.97
N LEU A 122 -1.62 -9.57 0.63
CA LEU A 122 -2.91 -10.24 0.58
C LEU A 122 -3.52 -10.06 -0.82
N PHE A 123 -3.96 -11.15 -1.43
CA PHE A 123 -4.56 -11.12 -2.77
C PHE A 123 -5.62 -12.20 -2.97
N GLY A 124 -6.44 -12.01 -3.98
CA GLY A 124 -7.50 -12.95 -4.32
C GLY A 124 -8.74 -12.82 -3.44
N CYS A 125 -8.96 -11.66 -2.83
CA CYS A 125 -10.04 -11.40 -1.90
C CYS A 125 -11.31 -10.88 -2.61
N HIS A 126 -12.13 -11.79 -3.10
CA HIS A 126 -13.48 -11.47 -3.54
C HIS A 126 -14.42 -12.62 -3.15
N LYS A 127 -15.12 -12.47 -2.02
CA LYS A 127 -15.96 -13.51 -1.39
C LYS A 127 -15.17 -14.77 -1.01
N THR A 128 -13.88 -14.66 -0.88
CA THR A 128 -12.95 -15.74 -0.55
C THR A 128 -11.98 -15.25 0.52
N PRO A 129 -11.31 -16.14 1.27
CA PRO A 129 -10.32 -15.73 2.26
C PRO A 129 -9.09 -15.09 1.63
N GLY A 130 -8.88 -15.25 0.32
CA GLY A 130 -7.67 -14.83 -0.34
C GLY A 130 -6.44 -15.67 0.04
N THR A 131 -5.28 -15.14 -0.29
CA THR A 131 -3.98 -15.70 0.10
C THR A 131 -3.18 -14.61 0.80
N HIS A 132 -2.83 -14.86 2.06
CA HIS A 132 -1.98 -14.00 2.87
C HIS A 132 -0.56 -14.56 2.88
N LEU A 133 0.38 -13.77 2.42
CA LEU A 133 1.81 -14.05 2.46
C LEU A 133 2.51 -13.06 3.38
N VAL A 134 3.56 -13.51 4.05
CA VAL A 134 4.48 -12.62 4.76
C VAL A 134 5.93 -12.98 4.40
N SER A 135 6.81 -12.01 4.37
CA SER A 135 8.25 -12.27 4.20
C SER A 135 8.75 -13.17 5.33
N LYS A 136 9.59 -14.17 5.00
CA LYS A 136 10.11 -15.12 6.00
C LYS A 136 10.97 -14.44 7.05
N HIS A 137 11.58 -13.34 6.69
CA HIS A 137 12.47 -12.53 7.54
C HIS A 137 12.12 -11.06 7.34
N PRO A 138 12.43 -10.19 8.33
CA PRO A 138 12.41 -8.75 8.15
C PRO A 138 13.16 -8.35 6.88
N VAL A 139 12.60 -7.43 6.13
CA VAL A 139 13.21 -7.00 4.87
C VAL A 139 14.36 -6.07 5.16
N GLN A 140 15.56 -6.52 4.88
CA GLN A 140 16.78 -5.73 5.08
C GLN A 140 16.99 -4.74 3.93
N LYS A 141 17.65 -3.63 4.23
CA LYS A 141 18.10 -2.68 3.21
C LYS A 141 18.96 -3.39 2.16
N GLY A 142 18.58 -3.27 0.89
CA GLY A 142 19.32 -3.88 -0.21
C GLY A 142 19.12 -5.39 -0.38
N ALA A 143 18.17 -5.99 0.32
CA ALA A 143 17.86 -7.41 0.13
C ALA A 143 17.53 -7.71 -1.35
N PRO A 144 18.22 -8.68 -1.97
CA PRO A 144 18.06 -8.95 -3.40
C PRO A 144 16.72 -9.62 -3.72
N GLU A 145 16.23 -10.47 -2.83
CA GLU A 145 15.01 -11.24 -3.00
C GLU A 145 14.25 -11.39 -1.67
N ILE A 146 12.93 -11.44 -1.77
CA ILE A 146 12.05 -11.68 -0.64
C ILE A 146 11.53 -13.10 -0.72
N SER A 147 11.83 -13.91 0.29
CA SER A 147 11.24 -15.23 0.47
C SER A 147 9.94 -15.11 1.25
N TRP A 148 8.92 -15.82 0.79
CA TRP A 148 7.57 -15.74 1.35
C TRP A 148 7.17 -16.99 2.11
N LYS A 149 6.36 -16.84 3.16
CA LYS A 149 5.61 -17.91 3.81
C LYS A 149 4.13 -17.58 3.76
N LYS A 150 3.30 -18.62 3.66
CA LYS A 150 1.85 -18.47 3.72
C LYS A 150 1.42 -18.34 5.17
N MET A 151 0.53 -17.40 5.45
CA MET A 151 -0.09 -17.17 6.75
C MET A 151 -1.48 -17.85 6.82
N PRO A 152 -2.01 -18.04 8.03
CA PRO A 152 -3.42 -18.39 8.22
C PRO A 152 -4.34 -17.39 7.51
N GLN A 153 -5.57 -17.84 7.27
CA GLN A 153 -6.61 -16.99 6.71
C GLN A 153 -6.99 -15.89 7.72
N ILE A 154 -7.12 -14.67 7.26
CA ILE A 154 -7.56 -13.53 8.08
C ILE A 154 -9.05 -13.67 8.41
N ALA A 155 -9.86 -13.98 7.41
CA ALA A 155 -11.29 -14.24 7.55
C ALA A 155 -11.75 -15.21 6.44
N PRO A 156 -12.86 -15.92 6.63
CA PRO A 156 -13.34 -16.89 5.63
C PRO A 156 -13.79 -16.24 4.32
N LYS A 157 -14.27 -15.01 4.39
CA LYS A 157 -14.72 -14.24 3.23
C LYS A 157 -14.26 -12.79 3.35
N LEU A 158 -13.47 -12.35 2.40
CA LEU A 158 -12.98 -10.98 2.29
C LEU A 158 -13.34 -10.43 0.92
N SER A 159 -13.84 -9.20 0.89
CA SER A 159 -13.98 -8.42 -0.34
C SER A 159 -13.52 -7.00 -0.09
N TYR A 160 -12.71 -6.46 -0.99
CA TYR A 160 -12.17 -5.09 -0.93
C TYR A 160 -11.37 -4.78 0.34
N PRO A 161 -10.41 -5.62 0.73
CA PRO A 161 -9.64 -5.38 1.94
C PRO A 161 -8.84 -4.08 1.84
N THR A 162 -8.84 -3.33 2.94
CA THR A 162 -7.97 -2.19 3.14
C THR A 162 -7.30 -2.33 4.49
N VAL A 163 -5.97 -2.26 4.53
CA VAL A 163 -5.20 -2.35 5.76
C VAL A 163 -4.75 -0.97 6.20
N TYR A 164 -4.92 -0.69 7.47
CA TYR A 164 -4.47 0.52 8.14
C TYR A 164 -3.54 0.16 9.28
N ARG A 165 -2.48 0.90 9.42
CA ARG A 165 -1.70 0.94 10.63
C ARG A 165 -2.41 1.83 11.64
N ILE A 166 -2.62 1.33 12.85
CA ILE A 166 -3.23 2.05 13.94
C ILE A 166 -2.28 2.12 15.13
N HIS A 167 -2.65 2.90 16.15
CA HIS A 167 -1.77 3.14 17.28
C HIS A 167 -1.37 1.85 18.02
N GLY A 168 -0.13 1.78 18.50
CA GLY A 168 0.37 0.73 19.40
C GLY A 168 0.58 -0.63 18.72
N ASN A 169 1.37 -0.70 17.67
CA ASN A 169 1.74 -1.93 16.97
C ASN A 169 0.54 -2.73 16.44
N LYS A 170 -0.57 -2.04 16.21
CA LYS A 170 -1.79 -2.67 15.72
C LYS A 170 -2.01 -2.34 14.26
N GLU A 171 -2.54 -3.32 13.57
CA GLU A 171 -3.05 -3.19 12.20
C GLU A 171 -4.53 -3.51 12.19
N MET A 172 -5.27 -2.78 11.39
CA MET A 172 -6.69 -3.01 11.17
C MET A 172 -6.92 -3.34 9.71
N ILE A 173 -7.59 -4.44 9.44
CA ILE A 173 -8.11 -4.73 8.12
C ILE A 173 -9.60 -4.42 8.09
N TYR A 174 -9.99 -3.50 7.22
CA TYR A 174 -11.37 -3.14 6.94
C TYR A 174 -11.80 -3.79 5.62
N TYR A 175 -12.93 -4.47 5.60
CA TYR A 175 -13.34 -5.23 4.44
C TYR A 175 -14.86 -5.45 4.41
N ARG A 176 -15.37 -5.87 3.28
CA ARG A 176 -16.74 -6.35 3.13
C ARG A 176 -16.77 -7.88 3.24
N THR A 177 -17.73 -8.40 4.01
CA THR A 177 -17.78 -9.84 4.35
C THR A 177 -18.15 -10.76 3.17
N ASP A 178 -18.99 -10.30 2.23
CA ASP A 178 -19.44 -11.13 1.11
C ASP A 178 -19.76 -10.27 -0.14
N GLY A 179 -20.95 -10.43 -0.69
CA GLY A 179 -21.42 -9.79 -1.93
C GLY A 179 -21.75 -8.31 -1.81
N HIS A 180 -22.42 -7.77 -2.83
CA HIS A 180 -22.67 -6.32 -2.94
C HIS A 180 -23.56 -5.74 -1.84
N THR A 181 -24.39 -6.55 -1.23
CA THR A 181 -25.32 -6.16 -0.15
C THR A 181 -24.80 -6.53 1.24
N SER A 182 -23.57 -7.06 1.35
CA SER A 182 -23.02 -7.52 2.62
C SER A 182 -22.47 -6.35 3.44
N SER A 183 -22.45 -6.56 4.75
CA SER A 183 -21.92 -5.61 5.72
C SER A 183 -20.42 -5.39 5.56
N TRP A 184 -19.98 -4.21 5.89
CA TRP A 184 -18.58 -3.90 6.10
C TRP A 184 -18.22 -4.16 7.55
N THR A 185 -17.02 -4.64 7.77
CA THR A 185 -16.51 -4.97 9.10
C THR A 185 -15.00 -4.76 9.16
N TYR A 186 -14.42 -4.98 10.33
CA TYR A 186 -12.99 -4.93 10.51
C TYR A 186 -12.50 -6.04 11.44
N LEU A 187 -11.21 -6.34 11.34
CA LEU A 187 -10.46 -7.13 12.30
C LEU A 187 -9.19 -6.36 12.65
N ILE A 188 -8.70 -6.62 13.85
CA ILE A 188 -7.48 -6.00 14.37
C ILE A 188 -6.49 -7.10 14.74
N THR A 189 -5.22 -6.87 14.43
CA THR A 189 -4.10 -7.65 14.93
C THR A 189 -3.19 -6.79 15.79
N GLY A 190 -2.55 -7.38 16.78
CA GLY A 190 -1.51 -6.76 17.60
C GLY A 190 -0.26 -7.63 17.69
N ASP A 191 -0.15 -8.64 16.82
CA ASP A 191 0.91 -9.63 16.80
C ASP A 191 1.49 -9.83 15.39
N ASN A 192 1.59 -8.73 14.63
CA ASN A 192 2.15 -8.71 13.29
C ASN A 192 1.37 -9.63 12.31
N GLY A 193 0.05 -9.56 12.36
CA GLY A 193 -0.83 -10.25 11.42
C GLY A 193 -0.92 -11.77 11.62
N ARG A 194 -0.49 -12.31 12.76
CA ARG A 194 -0.59 -13.75 13.06
C ARG A 194 -2.00 -14.13 13.48
N ILE A 195 -2.60 -13.31 14.32
CA ILE A 195 -3.98 -13.48 14.79
C ILE A 195 -4.76 -12.21 14.50
N TRP A 196 -5.91 -12.36 13.92
CA TRP A 196 -6.85 -11.27 13.63
C TRP A 196 -8.11 -11.50 14.45
N ALA A 197 -8.48 -10.51 15.25
CA ALA A 197 -9.64 -10.54 16.11
C ALA A 197 -10.47 -9.28 15.96
N GLY A 198 -11.76 -9.39 16.18
CA GLY A 198 -12.70 -8.28 16.13
C GLY A 198 -14.12 -8.79 16.00
N SER A 199 -15.06 -7.93 16.21
CA SER A 199 -16.48 -8.26 16.18
C SER A 199 -17.09 -7.78 14.88
N GLU A 200 -17.60 -8.67 14.08
CA GLU A 200 -18.49 -8.31 12.97
C GLU A 200 -19.74 -7.54 13.45
N LYS A 201 -20.13 -7.74 14.73
CA LYS A 201 -21.22 -7.01 15.37
C LYS A 201 -20.98 -5.53 15.52
N ASP A 202 -19.72 -5.10 15.74
CA ASP A 202 -19.45 -3.71 16.10
C ASP A 202 -19.68 -2.73 14.95
N VAL A 203 -19.50 -3.18 13.72
CA VAL A 203 -19.71 -2.35 12.52
C VAL A 203 -21.18 -2.30 12.12
N THR A 204 -21.91 -3.41 12.27
CA THR A 204 -23.36 -3.43 12.05
C THR A 204 -24.10 -2.55 13.05
N ASP A 205 -23.61 -2.46 14.28
CA ASP A 205 -24.17 -1.57 15.30
C ASP A 205 -23.87 -0.09 15.03
N LEU A 206 -22.74 0.22 14.37
CA LEU A 206 -22.43 1.58 13.94
C LEU A 206 -23.34 2.02 12.78
N ASP A 207 -23.59 1.15 11.82
CA ASP A 207 -24.51 1.43 10.70
C ASP A 207 -25.96 1.61 11.16
N SER A 208 -26.39 0.89 12.20
CA SER A 208 -27.74 1.01 12.75
C SER A 208 -27.93 2.28 13.60
N LYS A 209 -26.86 2.83 14.18
CA LYS A 209 -26.86 4.03 15.03
C LYS A 209 -26.40 5.29 14.31
N GLY A 210 -25.80 5.16 13.13
CA GLY A 210 -25.22 6.25 12.34
C GLY A 210 -26.14 6.81 11.26
N LYS A 211 -27.43 6.52 11.35
CA LYS A 211 -28.46 7.13 10.48
C LYS A 211 -29.14 8.28 11.17
#